data_09f601df85ac5d82b3f6845fa1ed32f7
#
_entry.id   09f601df85ac5d82b3f6845fa1ed32f7
#
_cell.length_a   1.000
_cell.length_b   1.000
_cell.length_c   1.000
_cell.angle_alpha   90.00
_cell.angle_beta   90.00
_cell.angle_gamma   90.00
#
_symmetry.space_group_name_H-M   'P 1'
#
loop_
_entity.id
_entity.type
_entity.pdbx_description
1 polymer ?
#
loop_
_entity_poly.entity_id
_entity_poly.type
_entity_poly.pdbx_seq_one_letter_code
_entity_poly.pdbx_strand_id
1 'polypeptide(L)'
;EVSKFLKPTETILIGVKGNNFIIKKDKETMIIRLLEGSFPKYHDIIVKGKAHQIKFDRQLFLMMLKRMSILSSDDYKGVILNFKKNKLMITTTNPDIGESKEDTDIDFDGKPMKISFNPRYFIEMVNVIDESHIILRIIDEEKPCQIEGVDDKSFLGVIMPMRI
;
A
#
# COMPACT_ATOMS: atom_id res chain seq x y z
N GLU A 1 -12.13 14.28 2.54
CA GLU A 1 -13.07 15.41 2.68
C GLU A 1 -13.10 16.28 1.41
N VAL A 2 -11.94 16.63 0.80
CA VAL A 2 -11.91 17.41 -0.46
C VAL A 2 -12.76 16.73 -1.55
N SER A 3 -12.58 15.42 -1.73
CA SER A 3 -13.36 14.64 -2.72
C SER A 3 -14.88 14.68 -2.48
N LYS A 4 -15.32 14.79 -1.22
CA LYS A 4 -16.75 14.95 -0.87
C LYS A 4 -17.27 16.36 -1.12
N PHE A 5 -16.38 17.34 -0.99
CA PHE A 5 -16.71 18.75 -1.19
C PHE A 5 -16.86 19.10 -2.66
N LEU A 6 -16.08 18.43 -3.54
CA LEU A 6 -16.04 18.71 -4.97
C LEU A 6 -17.06 17.85 -5.74
N LYS A 7 -17.70 18.46 -6.74
CA LYS A 7 -18.50 17.75 -7.75
C LYS A 7 -17.82 17.83 -9.12
N PRO A 8 -17.93 16.80 -9.98
CA PRO A 8 -17.19 16.71 -11.25
C PRO A 8 -17.37 17.86 -12.23
N THR A 9 -18.48 18.59 -12.15
CA THR A 9 -18.87 19.60 -13.14
C THR A 9 -18.74 21.04 -12.63
N GLU A 10 -18.23 21.26 -11.43
CA GLU A 10 -18.19 22.58 -10.81
C GLU A 10 -16.85 23.28 -11.01
N THR A 11 -16.91 24.60 -11.26
CA THR A 11 -15.71 25.45 -11.24
C THR A 11 -15.38 25.83 -9.80
N ILE A 12 -14.14 25.68 -9.41
CA ILE A 12 -13.65 26.03 -8.10
C ILE A 12 -12.49 27.02 -8.19
N LEU A 13 -12.31 27.82 -7.16
CA LEU A 13 -11.15 28.64 -6.95
C LEU A 13 -10.28 27.99 -5.89
N ILE A 14 -8.99 27.86 -6.18
CA ILE A 14 -8.00 27.33 -5.22
C ILE A 14 -6.94 28.38 -4.95
N GLY A 15 -6.41 28.39 -3.74
CA GLY A 15 -5.32 29.28 -3.37
C GLY A 15 -4.62 28.86 -2.09
N VAL A 16 -3.45 29.46 -1.85
CA VAL A 16 -2.69 29.27 -0.63
C VAL A 16 -2.50 30.61 0.05
N LYS A 17 -2.78 30.67 1.36
CA LYS A 17 -2.52 31.84 2.19
C LYS A 17 -1.88 31.43 3.50
N GLY A 18 -0.63 31.81 3.70
CA GLY A 18 0.16 31.31 4.83
C GLY A 18 0.25 29.78 4.79
N ASN A 19 -0.10 29.14 5.91
CA ASN A 19 -0.10 27.68 6.01
C ASN A 19 -1.49 27.05 5.75
N ASN A 20 -2.32 27.71 4.94
CA ASN A 20 -3.65 27.22 4.61
C ASN A 20 -3.83 27.06 3.11
N PHE A 21 -4.34 25.90 2.69
CA PHE A 21 -4.88 25.65 1.37
C PHE A 21 -6.39 25.96 1.40
N ILE A 22 -6.85 26.79 0.48
CA ILE A 22 -8.22 27.31 0.44
C ILE A 22 -8.87 26.86 -0.84
N ILE A 23 -10.02 26.24 -0.73
CA ILE A 23 -10.90 25.88 -1.85
C ILE A 23 -12.20 26.65 -1.68
N LYS A 24 -12.58 27.39 -2.71
CA LYS A 24 -13.83 28.16 -2.71
C LYS A 24 -14.71 27.71 -3.88
N LYS A 25 -15.97 27.45 -3.57
CA LYS A 25 -17.00 27.03 -4.49
C LYS A 25 -18.29 27.77 -4.14
N ASP A 26 -18.82 28.55 -5.07
CA ASP A 26 -20.01 29.38 -4.86
C ASP A 26 -19.95 30.19 -3.56
N LYS A 27 -20.80 29.84 -2.58
CA LYS A 27 -20.86 30.47 -1.26
C LYS A 27 -20.12 29.67 -0.18
N GLU A 28 -19.55 28.52 -0.55
CA GLU A 28 -18.85 27.62 0.38
C GLU A 28 -17.33 27.81 0.30
N THR A 29 -16.68 27.76 1.43
CA THR A 29 -15.22 27.86 1.52
C THR A 29 -14.69 26.75 2.42
N MET A 30 -13.79 25.93 1.91
CA MET A 30 -13.04 24.94 2.69
C MET A 30 -11.63 25.47 2.94
N ILE A 31 -11.21 25.47 4.16
CA ILE A 31 -9.85 25.86 4.59
C ILE A 31 -9.17 24.64 5.20
N ILE A 32 -8.04 24.27 4.64
CA ILE A 32 -7.25 23.11 5.06
C ILE A 32 -5.89 23.59 5.54
N ARG A 33 -5.55 23.33 6.79
CA ARG A 33 -4.22 23.61 7.32
C ARG A 33 -3.21 22.65 6.71
N LEU A 34 -2.18 23.18 6.08
CA LEU A 34 -1.09 22.40 5.52
C LEU A 34 -0.19 21.85 6.63
N LEU A 35 0.41 20.70 6.39
CA LEU A 35 1.45 20.16 7.24
C LEU A 35 2.71 21.03 7.11
N GLU A 36 3.43 21.18 8.21
CA GLU A 36 4.73 21.81 8.21
C GLU A 36 5.79 20.82 7.70
N GLY A 37 6.73 21.31 6.89
CA GLY A 37 7.82 20.50 6.35
C GLY A 37 7.89 20.47 4.84
N SER A 38 8.95 19.86 4.33
CA SER A 38 9.13 19.62 2.90
C SER A 38 8.49 18.28 2.51
N PHE A 39 7.89 18.23 1.33
CA PHE A 39 7.41 16.98 0.77
C PHE A 39 8.57 15.97 0.64
N PRO A 40 8.42 14.74 1.08
CA PRO A 40 9.49 13.74 1.00
C PRO A 40 10.00 13.54 -0.43
N LYS A 41 11.33 13.36 -0.58
CA LYS A 41 11.95 13.02 -1.86
C LYS A 41 11.65 11.57 -2.23
N TYR A 42 10.41 11.28 -2.57
CA TYR A 42 9.93 9.92 -2.84
C TYR A 42 10.68 9.20 -3.97
N HIS A 43 11.32 9.94 -4.89
CA HIS A 43 12.14 9.35 -5.95
C HIS A 43 13.34 8.54 -5.42
N ASP A 44 13.78 8.83 -4.19
CA ASP A 44 14.91 8.14 -3.56
C ASP A 44 14.49 6.79 -2.95
N ILE A 45 13.21 6.61 -2.68
CA ILE A 45 12.65 5.36 -2.14
C ILE A 45 12.06 4.46 -3.23
N ILE A 46 11.93 4.95 -4.47
CA ILE A 46 11.52 4.12 -5.60
C ILE A 46 12.62 3.10 -5.87
N VAL A 47 12.25 1.83 -5.88
CA VAL A 47 13.18 0.72 -6.14
C VAL A 47 13.81 0.87 -7.51
N LYS A 48 15.13 1.08 -7.53
CA LYS A 48 15.94 1.16 -8.73
C LYS A 48 16.84 -0.08 -8.79
N GLY A 49 16.80 -0.83 -9.89
CA GLY A 49 17.68 -1.98 -10.09
C GLY A 49 16.95 -3.32 -10.13
N LYS A 50 17.71 -4.40 -9.92
CA LYS A 50 17.17 -5.76 -9.98
C LYS A 50 16.31 -6.04 -8.76
N ALA A 51 15.01 -6.17 -8.98
CA ALA A 51 14.04 -6.61 -8.00
C ALA A 51 13.34 -7.87 -8.48
N HIS A 52 12.95 -8.73 -7.57
CA HIS A 52 12.01 -9.81 -7.88
C HIS A 52 10.67 -9.19 -8.21
N GLN A 53 10.11 -9.55 -9.36
CA GLN A 53 8.79 -9.12 -9.80
C GLN A 53 7.85 -10.31 -9.69
N ILE A 54 6.88 -10.19 -8.82
CA ILE A 54 5.93 -11.26 -8.54
C ILE A 54 4.55 -10.79 -8.97
N LYS A 55 3.97 -11.50 -9.93
CA LYS A 55 2.61 -11.24 -10.39
C LYS A 55 1.61 -11.97 -9.53
N PHE A 56 0.58 -11.26 -9.08
CA PHE A 56 -0.53 -11.81 -8.29
C PHE A 56 -1.86 -11.58 -8.99
N ASP A 57 -2.79 -12.50 -8.80
CA ASP A 57 -4.21 -12.19 -8.92
C ASP A 57 -4.57 -11.17 -7.82
N ARG A 58 -5.05 -10.00 -8.26
CA ARG A 58 -5.34 -8.88 -7.36
C ARG A 58 -6.39 -9.23 -6.32
N GLN A 59 -7.47 -9.88 -6.75
CA GLN A 59 -8.59 -10.19 -5.86
C GLN A 59 -8.21 -11.25 -4.83
N LEU A 60 -7.48 -12.27 -5.25
CA LEU A 60 -6.98 -13.31 -4.34
C LEU A 60 -6.08 -12.69 -3.26
N PHE A 61 -5.08 -11.90 -3.67
CA PHE A 61 -4.14 -11.27 -2.75
C PHE A 61 -4.85 -10.32 -1.77
N LEU A 62 -5.80 -9.52 -2.28
CA LEU A 62 -6.62 -8.64 -1.47
C LEU A 62 -7.44 -9.39 -0.41
N MET A 63 -8.06 -10.52 -0.80
CA MET A 63 -8.84 -11.34 0.14
C MET A 63 -7.96 -11.99 1.22
N MET A 64 -6.78 -12.50 0.85
CA MET A 64 -5.81 -13.03 1.81
C MET A 64 -5.42 -11.96 2.84
N LEU A 65 -5.04 -10.78 2.40
CA LEU A 65 -4.68 -9.68 3.28
C LEU A 65 -5.83 -9.23 4.19
N LYS A 66 -7.05 -9.17 3.67
CA LYS A 66 -8.24 -8.84 4.47
C LYS A 66 -8.49 -9.86 5.57
N ARG A 67 -8.39 -11.16 5.27
CA ARG A 67 -8.54 -12.22 6.29
C ARG A 67 -7.44 -12.14 7.34
N MET A 68 -6.18 -11.95 6.93
CA MET A 68 -5.06 -11.76 7.86
C MET A 68 -5.23 -10.51 8.72
N SER A 69 -5.80 -9.44 8.18
CA SER A 69 -6.00 -8.19 8.91
C SER A 69 -7.03 -8.28 10.03
N ILE A 70 -7.88 -9.31 10.06
CA ILE A 70 -8.86 -9.53 11.15
C ILE A 70 -8.16 -9.83 12.47
N LEU A 71 -7.04 -10.56 12.44
CA LEU A 71 -6.24 -10.85 13.62
C LEU A 71 -5.27 -9.71 14.00
N SER A 72 -5.10 -8.73 13.13
CA SER A 72 -4.23 -7.58 13.34
C SER A 72 -4.96 -6.56 14.22
N SER A 73 -4.49 -6.37 15.44
CA SER A 73 -4.94 -5.33 16.37
C SER A 73 -4.08 -4.06 16.23
N ASP A 74 -4.40 -3.03 17.01
CA ASP A 74 -3.57 -1.82 17.04
C ASP A 74 -2.17 -2.05 17.60
N ASP A 75 -1.98 -3.07 18.42
CA ASP A 75 -0.70 -3.47 18.99
C ASP A 75 0.05 -4.48 18.11
N TYR A 76 -0.69 -5.35 17.39
CA TYR A 76 -0.15 -6.43 16.53
C TYR A 76 -0.54 -6.21 15.07
N LYS A 77 0.05 -5.18 14.44
CA LYS A 77 -0.35 -4.71 13.09
C LYS A 77 0.30 -5.46 11.94
N GLY A 78 1.21 -6.37 12.22
CA GLY A 78 2.03 -6.99 11.19
C GLY A 78 1.45 -8.27 10.61
N VAL A 79 1.60 -8.42 9.29
CA VAL A 79 1.57 -9.71 8.61
C VAL A 79 2.96 -10.02 8.09
N ILE A 80 3.36 -11.29 8.15
CA ILE A 80 4.64 -11.76 7.63
C ILE A 80 4.38 -12.41 6.27
N LEU A 81 4.97 -11.85 5.23
CA LEU A 81 5.04 -12.44 3.91
C LEU A 81 6.31 -13.28 3.83
N ASN A 82 6.15 -14.59 3.73
CA ASN A 82 7.23 -15.54 3.65
C ASN A 82 7.32 -16.09 2.22
N PHE A 83 8.30 -15.59 1.48
CA PHE A 83 8.57 -15.99 0.09
C PHE A 83 9.49 -17.20 0.09
N LYS A 84 9.08 -18.23 -0.60
CA LYS A 84 9.87 -19.43 -0.91
C LYS A 84 9.74 -19.73 -2.40
N LYS A 85 10.58 -20.64 -2.90
CA LYS A 85 10.49 -21.05 -4.30
C LYS A 85 9.05 -21.43 -4.65
N ASN A 86 8.49 -20.74 -5.63
CA ASN A 86 7.13 -20.89 -6.17
C ASN A 86 5.99 -20.80 -5.14
N LYS A 87 6.25 -20.22 -3.95
CA LYS A 87 5.25 -20.15 -2.90
C LYS A 87 5.35 -18.88 -2.06
N LEU A 88 4.21 -18.24 -1.83
CA LEU A 88 4.03 -17.22 -0.80
C LEU A 88 3.19 -17.80 0.33
N MET A 89 3.66 -17.63 1.55
CA MET A 89 2.90 -17.90 2.76
C MET A 89 2.75 -16.61 3.55
N ILE A 90 1.53 -16.24 3.87
CA ILE A 90 1.21 -15.09 4.72
C ILE A 90 0.82 -15.61 6.09
N THR A 91 1.43 -15.07 7.13
CA THR A 91 1.12 -15.42 8.52
C THR A 91 0.89 -14.17 9.34
N THR A 92 -0.01 -14.26 10.30
CA THR A 92 -0.21 -13.25 11.34
C THR A 92 -0.46 -13.94 12.66
N THR A 93 0.07 -13.38 13.73
CA THR A 93 -0.08 -13.91 15.08
C THR A 93 -0.55 -12.79 15.99
N ASN A 94 -1.58 -13.09 16.77
CA ASN A 94 -2.07 -12.24 17.84
C ASN A 94 -2.14 -13.12 19.11
N PRO A 95 -1.38 -12.80 20.16
CA PRO A 95 -1.32 -13.62 21.37
C PRO A 95 -2.67 -13.87 22.04
N ASP A 96 -3.61 -12.94 21.89
CA ASP A 96 -4.93 -13.01 22.55
C ASP A 96 -5.95 -13.78 21.72
N ILE A 97 -5.80 -13.81 20.40
CA ILE A 97 -6.81 -14.34 19.47
C ILE A 97 -6.33 -15.63 18.80
N GLY A 98 -5.03 -15.74 18.50
CA GLY A 98 -4.42 -16.89 17.85
C GLY A 98 -3.58 -16.56 16.61
N GLU A 99 -3.36 -17.57 15.78
CA GLU A 99 -2.56 -17.49 14.56
C GLU A 99 -3.42 -17.78 13.33
N SER A 100 -3.16 -17.06 12.25
CA SER A 100 -3.70 -17.36 10.92
C SER A 100 -2.60 -17.53 9.92
N LYS A 101 -2.80 -18.47 8.99
CA LYS A 101 -1.84 -18.82 7.96
C LYS A 101 -2.56 -19.16 6.67
N GLU A 102 -2.14 -18.52 5.59
CA GLU A 102 -2.61 -18.83 4.24
C GLU A 102 -1.42 -18.91 3.29
N ASP A 103 -1.53 -19.71 2.24
CA ASP A 103 -0.51 -19.80 1.21
C ASP A 103 -1.11 -19.79 -0.19
N THR A 104 -0.30 -19.36 -1.15
CA THR A 104 -0.63 -19.38 -2.58
C THR A 104 0.62 -19.62 -3.40
N ASP A 105 0.42 -20.20 -4.59
CA ASP A 105 1.51 -20.38 -5.56
C ASP A 105 1.81 -19.04 -6.23
N ILE A 106 3.10 -18.80 -6.45
CA ILE A 106 3.64 -17.60 -7.10
C ILE A 106 4.80 -17.98 -8.00
N ASP A 107 5.10 -17.15 -8.98
CA ASP A 107 6.34 -17.29 -9.77
C ASP A 107 7.47 -16.52 -9.04
N PHE A 108 8.22 -17.26 -8.23
CA PHE A 108 9.34 -16.75 -7.46
C PHE A 108 10.45 -17.79 -7.34
N ASP A 109 11.64 -17.42 -7.81
CA ASP A 109 12.85 -18.27 -7.81
C ASP A 109 13.98 -17.71 -6.94
N GLY A 110 13.71 -16.62 -6.22
CA GLY A 110 14.67 -15.95 -5.35
C GLY A 110 15.04 -16.75 -4.09
N LYS A 111 15.98 -16.22 -3.35
CA LYS A 111 16.30 -16.76 -2.01
C LYS A 111 15.09 -16.62 -1.09
N PRO A 112 14.85 -17.60 -0.22
CA PRO A 112 13.79 -17.47 0.79
C PRO A 112 13.95 -16.19 1.61
N MET A 113 12.87 -15.42 1.78
CA MET A 113 12.87 -14.20 2.57
C MET A 113 11.57 -14.05 3.36
N LYS A 114 11.64 -13.37 4.50
CA LYS A 114 10.49 -13.07 5.36
C LYS A 114 10.42 -11.58 5.60
N ILE A 115 9.32 -10.95 5.21
CA ILE A 115 9.16 -9.51 5.33
C ILE A 115 7.86 -9.22 6.06
N SER A 116 7.92 -8.37 7.07
CA SER A 116 6.74 -7.93 7.81
C SER A 116 6.21 -6.62 7.25
N PHE A 117 4.88 -6.53 7.12
CA PHE A 117 4.20 -5.33 6.66
C PHE A 117 2.90 -5.09 7.43
N ASN A 118 2.45 -3.84 7.46
CA ASN A 118 1.09 -3.53 7.86
C ASN A 118 0.13 -3.88 6.70
N PRO A 119 -0.79 -4.84 6.88
CA PRO A 119 -1.68 -5.29 5.80
C PRO A 119 -2.62 -4.18 5.31
N ARG A 120 -2.95 -3.20 6.15
CA ARG A 120 -3.84 -2.09 5.78
C ARG A 120 -3.28 -1.28 4.62
N TYR A 121 -1.96 -1.02 4.60
CA TYR A 121 -1.33 -0.27 3.50
C TYR A 121 -1.41 -1.02 2.18
N PHE A 122 -1.21 -2.33 2.18
CA PHE A 122 -1.42 -3.13 0.98
C PHE A 122 -2.88 -3.10 0.52
N ILE A 123 -3.83 -3.29 1.46
CA ILE A 123 -5.27 -3.27 1.16
C ILE A 123 -5.68 -1.95 0.51
N GLU A 124 -5.20 -0.83 1.06
CA GLU A 124 -5.49 0.50 0.52
C GLU A 124 -4.94 0.66 -0.91
N MET A 125 -3.70 0.26 -1.15
CA MET A 125 -3.06 0.37 -2.46
C MET A 125 -3.69 -0.57 -3.50
N VAL A 126 -3.94 -1.83 -3.13
CA VAL A 126 -4.58 -2.81 -4.03
C VAL A 126 -5.99 -2.39 -4.42
N ASN A 127 -6.71 -1.70 -3.54
CA ASN A 127 -8.05 -1.19 -3.86
C ASN A 127 -8.05 -0.05 -4.89
N VAL A 128 -6.96 0.69 -5.04
CA VAL A 128 -6.84 1.78 -6.04
C VAL A 128 -6.56 1.24 -7.44
N ILE A 129 -5.88 0.09 -7.54
CA ILE A 129 -5.54 -0.51 -8.83
C ILE A 129 -6.77 -1.19 -9.42
N ASP A 130 -7.17 -0.77 -10.62
CA ASP A 130 -8.34 -1.32 -11.32
C ASP A 130 -7.92 -2.30 -12.44
N GLU A 131 -7.15 -3.32 -12.05
CA GLU A 131 -6.72 -4.39 -12.92
C GLU A 131 -6.94 -5.76 -12.25
N SER A 132 -7.03 -6.82 -13.05
CA SER A 132 -7.17 -8.20 -12.53
C SER A 132 -5.90 -8.71 -11.85
N HIS A 133 -4.75 -8.18 -12.24
CA HIS A 133 -3.45 -8.57 -11.71
C HIS A 133 -2.62 -7.38 -11.28
N ILE A 134 -1.74 -7.61 -10.32
CA ILE A 134 -0.78 -6.63 -9.79
C ILE A 134 0.63 -7.21 -9.83
N ILE A 135 1.61 -6.32 -9.82
CA ILE A 135 3.02 -6.68 -9.70
C ILE A 135 3.54 -6.17 -8.36
N LEU A 136 4.12 -7.08 -7.59
CA LEU A 136 4.87 -6.76 -6.39
C LEU A 136 6.36 -6.82 -6.72
N ARG A 137 7.11 -5.74 -6.43
CA ARG A 137 8.55 -5.66 -6.61
C ARG A 137 9.24 -5.65 -5.27
N ILE A 138 10.12 -6.61 -5.03
CA ILE A 138 10.86 -6.78 -3.76
C ILE A 138 12.34 -6.99 -4.08
N ILE A 139 13.22 -6.34 -3.32
CA ILE A 139 14.66 -6.56 -3.40
C ILE A 139 15.12 -7.50 -2.29
N ASP A 140 14.84 -7.13 -1.05
CA ASP A 140 15.25 -7.84 0.17
C ASP A 140 14.31 -7.51 1.34
N GLU A 141 14.66 -7.96 2.54
CA GLU A 141 13.84 -7.84 3.75
C GLU A 141 13.83 -6.42 4.35
N GLU A 142 14.73 -5.55 3.94
CA GLU A 142 14.90 -4.20 4.52
C GLU A 142 14.45 -3.08 3.58
N LYS A 143 14.43 -3.35 2.28
CA LYS A 143 14.09 -2.36 1.25
C LYS A 143 12.59 -2.20 1.10
N PRO A 144 12.15 -1.00 0.66
CA PRO A 144 10.75 -0.78 0.33
C PRO A 144 10.25 -1.80 -0.70
N CYS A 145 9.02 -2.27 -0.49
CA CYS A 145 8.28 -3.02 -1.48
C CYS A 145 7.51 -2.05 -2.38
N GLN A 146 7.44 -2.33 -3.67
CA GLN A 146 6.60 -1.58 -4.61
C GLN A 146 5.45 -2.43 -5.13
N ILE A 147 4.31 -1.78 -5.37
CA ILE A 147 3.13 -2.39 -5.95
C ILE A 147 2.60 -1.51 -7.08
N GLU A 148 2.27 -2.12 -8.19
CA GLU A 148 1.75 -1.45 -9.38
C GLU A 148 0.81 -2.37 -10.17
N GLY A 149 0.04 -1.80 -11.09
CA GLY A 149 -0.69 -2.57 -12.09
C GLY A 149 0.24 -3.24 -13.10
N VAL A 150 -0.28 -4.23 -13.84
CA VAL A 150 0.49 -4.90 -14.90
C VAL A 150 0.65 -3.97 -16.10
N ASP A 151 -0.44 -3.36 -16.53
CA ASP A 151 -0.51 -2.53 -17.74
C ASP A 151 -0.57 -1.04 -17.42
N ASP A 152 -1.40 -0.63 -16.46
CA ASP A 152 -1.50 0.76 -16.02
C ASP A 152 -0.37 1.14 -15.06
N LYS A 153 0.50 2.02 -15.50
CA LYS A 153 1.63 2.56 -14.74
C LYS A 153 1.36 3.95 -14.14
N SER A 154 0.12 4.40 -14.16
CA SER A 154 -0.26 5.70 -13.57
C SER A 154 -0.21 5.68 -12.05
N PHE A 155 -0.30 4.51 -11.42
CA PHE A 155 -0.22 4.30 -9.99
C PHE A 155 1.02 3.48 -9.60
N LEU A 156 1.76 3.97 -8.61
CA LEU A 156 2.86 3.28 -7.96
C LEU A 156 2.74 3.40 -6.45
N GLY A 157 2.51 2.31 -5.77
CA GLY A 157 2.54 2.22 -4.32
C GLY A 157 3.91 1.81 -3.80
N VAL A 158 4.34 2.41 -2.68
CA VAL A 158 5.59 2.05 -2.00
C VAL A 158 5.31 1.82 -0.53
N ILE A 159 5.69 0.65 -0.03
CA ILE A 159 5.43 0.23 1.35
C ILE A 159 6.75 -0.11 2.02
N MET A 160 7.01 0.50 3.17
CA MET A 160 8.17 0.17 4.00
C MET A 160 7.92 -1.10 4.81
N PRO A 161 8.90 -2.01 4.91
CA PRO A 161 8.84 -3.12 5.83
C PRO A 161 8.74 -2.63 7.29
N MET A 162 8.06 -3.41 8.11
CA MET A 162 8.07 -3.24 9.55
C MET A 162 9.26 -3.99 10.16
N ARG A 163 9.94 -3.37 11.11
CA ARG A 163 10.90 -4.08 11.96
C ARG A 163 10.11 -4.81 13.04
N ILE A 164 10.35 -6.11 13.13
CA ILE A 164 9.82 -6.99 14.19
C ILE A 164 10.84 -7.05 15.32
#